data_b5d27b3ad2b9ce6099d3d61f38ca0aa3
#
_entry.id   b5d27b3ad2b9ce6099d3d61f38ca0aa3
#
_cell.length_a   1.000
_cell.length_b   1.000
_cell.length_c   1.000
_cell.angle_alpha   90.00
_cell.angle_beta   90.00
_cell.angle_gamma   90.00
#
_symmetry.space_group_name_H-M   'P 1'
#
loop_
_entity.id
_entity.type
_entity.pdbx_description
1 polymer ?
#
loop_
_entity_poly.entity_id
_entity_poly.type
_entity_poly.pdbx_seq_one_letter_code
_entity_poly.pdbx_strand_id
1 'polypeptide(L)'
;MGRGHLRGALAIPLRPQFGSWLGWLAAEDRPLAFVLEPGQDAREVARQAHTIGYDQLLGALTGDVDAWRAAALPLDSTELVDVRTIDRPVLDVRQENEYAAGHIPGSMHVELGVVAPNAHALPGGPLATMCGHGERAATAVSLLEREGRTGVAVVMGGPDEWAGHGGRLETRR
;
A
#
# COMPACT_ATOMS: atom_id res chain seq x y z
N MET A 1 12.64 3.26 -10.26
CA MET A 1 13.13 2.56 -9.05
C MET A 1 12.62 3.35 -7.86
N GLY A 2 11.86 2.73 -6.97
CA GLY A 2 11.42 3.40 -5.75
C GLY A 2 12.62 3.79 -4.89
N ARG A 3 12.56 4.94 -4.23
CA ARG A 3 13.65 5.44 -3.36
C ARG A 3 13.91 4.57 -2.14
N GLY A 4 13.16 3.50 -1.95
CA GLY A 4 13.12 2.71 -0.73
C GLY A 4 12.17 3.30 0.31
N HIS A 5 11.93 2.55 1.37
CA HIS A 5 11.07 2.96 2.49
C HIS A 5 11.67 2.47 3.81
N LEU A 6 11.26 3.09 4.90
CA LEU A 6 11.68 2.67 6.23
C LEU A 6 11.05 1.31 6.55
N ARG A 7 11.86 0.38 7.05
CA ARG A 7 11.39 -0.96 7.44
C ARG A 7 10.23 -0.87 8.44
N GLY A 8 9.14 -1.55 8.10
CA GLY A 8 7.92 -1.58 8.92
C GLY A 8 7.09 -0.29 8.88
N ALA A 9 7.45 0.69 8.05
CA ALA A 9 6.60 1.85 7.81
C ALA A 9 5.31 1.43 7.09
N LEU A 10 4.21 2.10 7.42
CA LEU A 10 2.93 1.93 6.74
C LEU A 10 2.79 3.00 5.65
N ALA A 11 2.65 2.57 4.41
CA ALA A 11 2.47 3.48 3.27
C ALA A 11 0.98 3.86 3.15
N ILE A 12 0.66 5.12 3.41
CA ILE A 12 -0.70 5.66 3.23
C ILE A 12 -0.60 6.93 2.39
N PRO A 13 -1.26 7.01 1.22
CA PRO A 13 -1.21 8.20 0.39
C PRO A 13 -1.85 9.40 1.10
N LEU A 14 -1.18 10.55 1.07
CA LEU A 14 -1.73 11.80 1.59
C LEU A 14 -2.76 12.36 0.60
N ARG A 15 -4.01 11.99 0.81
CA ARG A 15 -5.19 12.36 0.07
C ARG A 15 -6.27 12.85 1.04
N PRO A 16 -7.41 13.39 0.58
CA PRO A 16 -8.54 13.72 1.47
C PRO A 16 -9.00 12.55 2.36
N GLN A 17 -8.81 11.30 1.91
CA GLN A 17 -9.15 10.09 2.64
C GLN A 17 -8.03 9.56 3.56
N PHE A 18 -6.91 10.25 3.70
CA PHE A 18 -5.77 9.81 4.50
C PHE A 18 -6.18 9.44 5.94
N GLY A 19 -7.00 10.30 6.58
CA GLY A 19 -7.50 10.03 7.92
C GLY A 19 -8.29 8.72 8.01
N SER A 20 -9.18 8.46 7.05
CA SER A 20 -9.95 7.20 7.00
C SER A 20 -9.05 5.98 6.88
N TRP A 21 -8.07 6.03 5.98
CA TRP A 21 -7.09 4.95 5.83
C TRP A 21 -6.23 4.77 7.07
N LEU A 22 -5.78 5.88 7.69
CA LEU A 22 -5.01 5.83 8.93
C LEU A 22 -5.82 5.12 10.03
N GLY A 23 -7.08 5.50 10.24
CA GLY A 23 -7.95 4.90 11.25
C GLY A 23 -8.26 3.41 11.01
N TRP A 24 -8.27 2.96 9.76
CA TRP A 24 -8.48 1.53 9.47
C TRP A 24 -7.23 0.67 9.64
N LEU A 25 -6.04 1.25 9.46
CA LEU A 25 -4.80 0.50 9.25
C LEU A 25 -3.79 0.65 10.38
N ALA A 26 -3.88 1.71 11.18
CA ALA A 26 -2.97 1.96 12.29
C ALA A 26 -3.67 1.78 13.65
N ALA A 27 -2.93 1.32 14.64
CA ALA A 27 -3.45 1.23 16.00
C ALA A 27 -3.51 2.62 16.65
N GLU A 28 -4.65 2.98 17.25
CA GLU A 28 -4.90 4.30 17.85
C GLU A 28 -4.05 4.58 19.10
N ASP A 29 -3.63 3.53 19.80
CA ASP A 29 -2.91 3.60 21.07
C ASP A 29 -1.39 3.77 20.90
N ARG A 30 -0.89 3.91 19.68
CA ARG A 30 0.53 4.02 19.38
C ARG A 30 0.92 5.40 18.91
N PRO A 31 2.07 5.93 19.38
CA PRO A 31 2.59 7.18 18.85
C PRO A 31 2.98 7.03 17.38
N LEU A 32 2.68 8.06 16.58
CA LEU A 32 2.96 8.11 15.15
C LEU A 32 4.06 9.10 14.82
N ALA A 33 5.03 8.65 14.01
CA ALA A 33 5.96 9.51 13.31
C ALA A 33 5.72 9.39 11.80
N PHE A 34 5.88 10.47 11.07
CA PHE A 34 5.61 10.52 9.65
C PHE A 34 6.89 10.66 8.83
N VAL A 35 6.90 10.02 7.67
CA VAL A 35 7.89 10.27 6.62
C VAL A 35 7.12 10.86 5.44
N LEU A 36 7.46 12.08 5.07
CA LEU A 36 6.73 12.83 4.05
C LEU A 36 7.56 12.98 2.79
N GLU A 37 6.91 12.98 1.65
CA GLU A 37 7.55 13.32 0.39
C GLU A 37 7.81 14.83 0.32
N PRO A 38 8.82 15.27 -0.43
CA PRO A 38 9.07 16.70 -0.63
C PRO A 38 7.82 17.44 -1.12
N GLY A 39 7.48 18.52 -0.44
CA GLY A 39 6.30 19.34 -0.75
C GLY A 39 5.01 18.92 -0.06
N GLN A 40 4.98 17.80 0.68
CA GLN A 40 3.84 17.46 1.54
C GLN A 40 3.84 18.30 2.82
N ASP A 41 2.64 18.71 3.26
CA ASP A 41 2.48 19.54 4.45
C ASP A 41 2.23 18.67 5.71
N ALA A 42 3.19 18.70 6.63
CA ALA A 42 3.08 18.01 7.92
C ALA A 42 1.89 18.49 8.77
N ARG A 43 1.46 19.75 8.60
CA ARG A 43 0.29 20.28 9.30
C ARG A 43 -1.00 19.64 8.81
N GLU A 44 -1.09 19.41 7.51
CA GLU A 44 -2.26 18.72 6.92
C GLU A 44 -2.34 17.27 7.41
N VAL A 45 -1.21 16.57 7.47
CA VAL A 45 -1.13 15.22 8.04
C VAL A 45 -1.60 15.22 9.50
N ALA A 46 -1.04 16.12 10.32
CA ALA A 46 -1.40 16.24 11.73
C ALA A 46 -2.90 16.58 11.91
N ARG A 47 -3.42 17.52 11.12
CA ARG A 47 -4.83 17.90 11.14
C ARG A 47 -5.74 16.71 10.85
N GLN A 48 -5.47 15.94 9.79
CA GLN A 48 -6.27 14.75 9.45
C GLN A 48 -6.17 13.67 10.54
N ALA A 49 -4.97 13.42 11.09
CA ALA A 49 -4.76 12.46 12.17
C ALA A 49 -5.54 12.86 13.44
N HIS A 50 -5.43 14.12 13.89
CA HIS A 50 -6.18 14.63 15.05
C HIS A 50 -7.69 14.57 14.85
N THR A 51 -8.19 14.82 13.62
CA THR A 51 -9.64 14.75 13.32
C THR A 51 -10.25 13.38 13.64
N ILE A 52 -9.44 12.33 13.61
CA ILE A 52 -9.87 10.96 13.88
C ILE A 52 -9.31 10.40 15.21
N GLY A 53 -8.78 11.27 16.09
CA GLY A 53 -8.43 10.92 17.47
C GLY A 53 -6.97 10.48 17.69
N TYR A 54 -6.07 10.61 16.70
CA TYR A 54 -4.66 10.33 16.90
C TYR A 54 -3.94 11.53 17.50
N ASP A 55 -3.79 11.55 18.82
CA ASP A 55 -3.20 12.67 19.57
C ASP A 55 -1.69 12.51 19.83
N GLN A 56 -1.15 11.30 19.76
CA GLN A 56 0.26 11.02 20.03
C GLN A 56 1.09 11.14 18.74
N LEU A 57 1.23 12.36 18.22
CA LEU A 57 2.03 12.63 17.02
C LEU A 57 3.43 13.08 17.41
N LEU A 58 4.44 12.30 17.03
CA LEU A 58 5.86 12.58 17.32
C LEU A 58 6.45 13.61 16.33
N GLY A 59 5.77 13.88 15.21
CA GLY A 59 6.22 14.78 14.18
C GLY A 59 6.58 14.06 12.89
N ALA A 60 7.30 14.77 12.02
CA ALA A 60 7.75 14.25 10.72
C ALA A 60 9.28 14.17 10.67
N LEU A 61 9.81 13.14 9.98
CA LEU A 61 11.25 13.01 9.74
C LEU A 61 11.73 14.17 8.87
N THR A 62 12.71 14.90 9.36
CA THR A 62 13.35 15.98 8.62
C THR A 62 14.28 15.41 7.54
N GLY A 63 14.11 15.83 6.28
CA GLY A 63 14.93 15.39 5.15
C GLY A 63 14.53 14.05 4.54
N ASP A 64 13.33 13.58 4.82
CA ASP A 64 12.69 12.41 4.24
C ASP A 64 13.52 11.10 4.30
N VAL A 65 13.30 10.19 3.33
CA VAL A 65 14.03 8.92 3.19
C VAL A 65 15.53 9.13 2.90
N ASP A 66 15.91 10.25 2.29
CA ASP A 66 17.32 10.50 1.94
C ASP A 66 18.15 10.84 3.19
N ALA A 67 17.59 11.53 4.18
CA ALA A 67 18.25 11.72 5.48
C ALA A 67 18.43 10.40 6.22
N TRP A 68 17.45 9.50 6.16
CA TRP A 68 17.52 8.16 6.76
C TRP A 68 18.62 7.33 6.10
N ARG A 69 18.73 7.40 4.77
CA ARG A 69 19.80 6.73 4.01
C ARG A 69 21.17 7.29 4.35
N ALA A 70 21.31 8.61 4.46
CA ALA A 70 22.56 9.27 4.82
C ALA A 70 23.04 8.89 6.22
N ALA A 71 22.12 8.57 7.14
CA ALA A 71 22.43 8.04 8.47
C ALA A 71 22.77 6.54 8.47
N ALA A 72 22.88 5.89 7.32
CA ALA A 72 23.13 4.45 7.14
C ALA A 72 22.11 3.56 7.89
N LEU A 73 20.88 4.03 8.04
CA LEU A 73 19.80 3.27 8.68
C LEU A 73 19.10 2.34 7.68
N PRO A 74 18.52 1.21 8.15
CA PRO A 74 17.93 0.20 7.27
C PRO A 74 16.79 0.75 6.43
N LEU A 75 16.86 0.50 5.12
CA LEU A 75 15.79 0.74 4.16
C LEU A 75 15.44 -0.57 3.48
N ASP A 76 14.15 -0.77 3.26
CA ASP A 76 13.63 -1.82 2.40
C ASP A 76 13.24 -1.22 1.04
N SER A 77 13.06 -2.06 0.05
CA SER A 77 12.64 -1.65 -1.30
C SER A 77 11.55 -2.58 -1.80
N THR A 78 10.53 -2.01 -2.41
CA THR A 78 9.45 -2.76 -3.02
C THR A 78 9.66 -2.82 -4.53
N GLU A 79 9.51 -4.00 -5.09
CA GLU A 79 9.51 -4.21 -6.53
C GLU A 79 8.25 -3.62 -7.15
N LEU A 80 8.41 -2.96 -8.31
CA LEU A 80 7.29 -2.48 -9.12
C LEU A 80 7.17 -3.36 -10.37
N VAL A 81 6.00 -3.94 -10.59
CA VAL A 81 5.72 -4.83 -11.72
C VAL A 81 4.70 -4.16 -12.62
N ASP A 82 4.98 -4.12 -13.90
CA ASP A 82 4.04 -3.62 -14.89
C ASP A 82 2.85 -4.59 -15.04
N VAL A 83 1.62 -4.07 -15.05
CA VAL A 83 0.41 -4.89 -15.18
C VAL A 83 0.41 -5.77 -16.44
N ARG A 84 1.12 -5.35 -17.49
CA ARG A 84 1.24 -6.07 -18.77
C ARG A 84 2.15 -7.29 -18.71
N THR A 85 3.02 -7.37 -17.73
CA THR A 85 4.08 -8.39 -17.63
C THR A 85 4.05 -9.14 -16.30
N ILE A 86 2.88 -9.24 -15.67
CA ILE A 86 2.73 -9.95 -14.41
C ILE A 86 3.07 -11.43 -14.60
N ASP A 87 4.02 -11.93 -13.82
CA ASP A 87 4.56 -13.28 -13.88
C ASP A 87 4.31 -14.11 -12.61
N ARG A 88 3.52 -13.58 -11.70
CA ARG A 88 3.28 -14.15 -10.37
C ARG A 88 1.81 -13.99 -9.92
N PRO A 89 1.35 -14.70 -8.87
CA PRO A 89 0.01 -14.53 -8.32
C PRO A 89 -0.29 -13.07 -7.98
N VAL A 90 -1.51 -12.62 -8.28
CA VAL A 90 -1.98 -11.25 -8.03
C VAL A 90 -3.00 -11.25 -6.91
N LEU A 91 -2.82 -10.34 -5.95
CA LEU A 91 -3.77 -10.01 -4.91
C LEU A 91 -4.42 -8.65 -5.27
N ASP A 92 -5.67 -8.67 -5.69
CA ASP A 92 -6.46 -7.46 -5.88
C ASP A 92 -6.98 -6.98 -4.52
N VAL A 93 -6.62 -5.74 -4.15
CA VAL A 93 -6.96 -5.16 -2.84
C VAL A 93 -8.02 -4.07 -2.94
N ARG A 94 -8.74 -4.03 -4.06
CA ARG A 94 -9.87 -3.13 -4.27
C ARG A 94 -11.08 -3.55 -3.44
N GLN A 95 -12.08 -2.68 -3.40
CA GLN A 95 -13.35 -2.99 -2.77
C GLN A 95 -14.08 -4.10 -3.56
N GLU A 96 -14.94 -4.86 -2.87
CA GLU A 96 -15.70 -5.98 -3.47
C GLU A 96 -16.48 -5.57 -4.73
N ASN A 97 -17.13 -4.41 -4.71
CA ASN A 97 -17.89 -3.92 -5.86
C ASN A 97 -17.01 -3.61 -7.07
N GLU A 98 -15.78 -3.11 -6.85
CA GLU A 98 -14.80 -2.87 -7.92
C GLU A 98 -14.31 -4.19 -8.52
N TYR A 99 -14.01 -5.17 -7.65
CA TYR A 99 -13.56 -6.49 -8.06
C TYR A 99 -14.64 -7.24 -8.83
N ALA A 100 -15.87 -7.24 -8.31
CA ALA A 100 -17.01 -7.90 -8.96
C ALA A 100 -17.34 -7.30 -10.34
N ALA A 101 -17.20 -5.97 -10.50
CA ALA A 101 -17.44 -5.28 -11.76
C ALA A 101 -16.44 -5.67 -12.86
N GLY A 102 -15.19 -6.03 -12.48
CA GLY A 102 -14.18 -6.48 -13.43
C GLY A 102 -12.82 -6.67 -12.75
N HIS A 103 -12.23 -7.86 -12.91
CA HIS A 103 -10.94 -8.21 -12.35
C HIS A 103 -10.07 -9.01 -13.32
N ILE A 104 -8.77 -9.03 -13.08
CA ILE A 104 -7.84 -9.85 -13.87
C ILE A 104 -8.08 -11.33 -13.56
N PRO A 105 -8.23 -12.20 -14.58
CA PRO A 105 -8.48 -13.62 -14.39
C PRO A 105 -7.44 -14.27 -13.48
N GLY A 106 -7.93 -15.07 -12.51
CA GLY A 106 -7.08 -15.77 -11.57
C GLY A 106 -6.50 -14.91 -10.45
N SER A 107 -6.81 -13.61 -10.37
CA SER A 107 -6.44 -12.80 -9.22
C SER A 107 -7.21 -13.23 -7.97
N MET A 108 -6.51 -13.26 -6.85
CA MET A 108 -7.11 -13.39 -5.52
C MET A 108 -7.70 -12.04 -5.11
N HIS A 109 -8.71 -12.06 -4.27
CA HIS A 109 -9.32 -10.83 -3.76
C HIS A 109 -9.35 -10.81 -2.23
N VAL A 110 -8.76 -9.74 -1.67
CA VAL A 110 -8.88 -9.39 -0.23
C VAL A 110 -8.88 -7.87 -0.15
N GLU A 111 -9.96 -7.29 0.33
CA GLU A 111 -10.04 -5.84 0.51
C GLU A 111 -8.92 -5.30 1.42
N LEU A 112 -8.37 -4.13 1.09
CA LEU A 112 -7.21 -3.55 1.77
C LEU A 112 -7.35 -3.53 3.30
N GLY A 113 -8.53 -3.18 3.82
CA GLY A 113 -8.77 -3.07 5.27
C GLY A 113 -8.62 -4.39 6.05
N VAL A 114 -8.62 -5.53 5.36
CA VAL A 114 -8.48 -6.86 5.98
C VAL A 114 -7.28 -7.65 5.45
N VAL A 115 -6.35 -7.01 4.75
CA VAL A 115 -5.14 -7.68 4.23
C VAL A 115 -4.26 -8.20 5.36
N ALA A 116 -3.98 -7.40 6.38
CA ALA A 116 -3.09 -7.79 7.49
C ALA A 116 -3.59 -9.05 8.23
N PRO A 117 -4.84 -9.12 8.73
CA PRO A 117 -5.33 -10.33 9.40
C PRO A 117 -5.40 -11.55 8.49
N ASN A 118 -5.46 -11.39 7.17
CA ASN A 118 -5.50 -12.47 6.20
C ASN A 118 -4.12 -12.82 5.61
N ALA A 119 -3.04 -12.14 6.02
CA ALA A 119 -1.71 -12.32 5.45
C ALA A 119 -1.19 -13.77 5.49
N HIS A 120 -1.49 -14.49 6.57
CA HIS A 120 -1.10 -15.90 6.77
C HIS A 120 -1.90 -16.91 5.92
N ALA A 121 -3.08 -16.54 5.44
CA ALA A 121 -3.92 -17.36 4.57
C ALA A 121 -3.55 -17.23 3.09
N LEU A 122 -2.75 -16.23 2.72
CA LEU A 122 -2.28 -16.04 1.36
C LEU A 122 -1.22 -17.07 0.98
N PRO A 123 -1.12 -17.46 -0.31
CA PRO A 123 -0.12 -18.43 -0.78
C PRO A 123 1.30 -17.99 -0.40
N GLY A 124 2.16 -18.94 -0.08
CA GLY A 124 3.59 -18.66 0.11
C GLY A 124 4.29 -18.24 -1.17
N GLY A 125 5.50 -17.65 -1.04
CA GLY A 125 6.31 -17.23 -2.17
C GLY A 125 6.00 -15.83 -2.71
N PRO A 126 6.50 -15.49 -3.92
CA PRO A 126 6.32 -14.20 -4.54
C PRO A 126 4.84 -13.87 -4.79
N LEU A 127 4.46 -12.62 -4.54
CA LEU A 127 3.09 -12.12 -4.68
C LEU A 127 3.13 -10.69 -5.21
N ALA A 128 2.19 -10.31 -6.07
CA ALA A 128 2.01 -8.93 -6.50
C ALA A 128 0.65 -8.41 -5.99
N THR A 129 0.64 -7.25 -5.34
CA THR A 129 -0.59 -6.57 -4.94
C THR A 129 -1.03 -5.61 -6.02
N MET A 130 -2.32 -5.49 -6.25
CA MET A 130 -2.90 -4.66 -7.30
C MET A 130 -4.09 -3.85 -6.77
N CYS A 131 -4.24 -2.65 -7.33
CA CYS A 131 -5.46 -1.85 -7.22
C CYS A 131 -5.71 -1.12 -8.56
N GLY A 132 -6.41 0.01 -8.56
CA GLY A 132 -6.61 0.80 -9.80
C GLY A 132 -5.35 1.53 -10.27
N HIS A 133 -4.55 2.10 -9.34
CA HIS A 133 -3.47 3.03 -9.68
C HIS A 133 -2.18 2.80 -8.86
N GLY A 134 -2.06 1.70 -8.10
CA GLY A 134 -0.89 1.36 -7.31
C GLY A 134 -0.88 1.88 -5.86
N GLU A 135 -1.62 2.93 -5.50
CA GLU A 135 -1.59 3.52 -4.15
C GLU A 135 -2.05 2.53 -3.06
N ARG A 136 -3.24 1.95 -3.19
CA ARG A 136 -3.75 0.91 -2.26
C ARG A 136 -2.89 -0.35 -2.29
N ALA A 137 -2.33 -0.68 -3.44
CA ALA A 137 -1.41 -1.80 -3.59
C ALA A 137 -0.12 -1.58 -2.78
N ALA A 138 0.46 -0.38 -2.81
CA ALA A 138 1.63 -0.04 -1.99
C ALA A 138 1.32 -0.11 -0.49
N THR A 139 0.12 0.34 -0.08
CA THR A 139 -0.35 0.17 1.30
C THR A 139 -0.44 -1.31 1.68
N ALA A 140 -1.01 -2.16 0.80
CA ALA A 140 -1.11 -3.59 1.04
C ALA A 140 0.26 -4.27 1.17
N VAL A 141 1.25 -3.88 0.35
CA VAL A 141 2.63 -4.36 0.50
C VAL A 141 3.16 -4.03 1.88
N SER A 142 3.04 -2.78 2.33
CA SER A 142 3.54 -2.38 3.65
C SER A 142 2.87 -3.14 4.81
N LEU A 143 1.59 -3.48 4.69
CA LEU A 143 0.88 -4.34 5.65
C LEU A 143 1.44 -5.76 5.63
N LEU A 144 1.63 -6.34 4.45
CA LEU A 144 2.16 -7.71 4.31
C LEU A 144 3.61 -7.82 4.80
N GLU A 145 4.45 -6.81 4.55
CA GLU A 145 5.82 -6.74 5.06
C GLU A 145 5.85 -6.67 6.60
N ARG A 146 4.92 -5.95 7.23
CA ARG A 146 4.76 -5.92 8.68
C ARG A 146 4.38 -7.27 9.27
N GLU A 147 3.63 -8.08 8.52
CA GLU A 147 3.30 -9.48 8.86
C GLU A 147 4.43 -10.47 8.49
N GLY A 148 5.62 -9.95 8.14
CA GLY A 148 6.81 -10.76 7.86
C GLY A 148 6.86 -11.36 6.44
N ARG A 149 5.97 -10.94 5.54
CA ARG A 149 5.99 -11.39 4.14
C ARG A 149 7.13 -10.73 3.38
N THR A 150 7.83 -11.53 2.58
CA THR A 150 8.90 -11.07 1.67
C THR A 150 8.53 -11.40 0.23
N GLY A 151 9.19 -10.75 -0.74
CA GLY A 151 8.94 -10.99 -2.17
C GLY A 151 7.57 -10.46 -2.63
N VAL A 152 7.06 -9.45 -1.95
CA VAL A 152 5.81 -8.78 -2.34
C VAL A 152 6.12 -7.60 -3.24
N ALA A 153 5.38 -7.47 -4.35
CA ALA A 153 5.54 -6.41 -5.33
C ALA A 153 4.27 -5.57 -5.47
N VAL A 154 4.41 -4.34 -5.97
CA VAL A 154 3.29 -3.49 -6.37
C VAL A 154 3.08 -3.59 -7.86
N VAL A 155 1.86 -3.90 -8.30
CA VAL A 155 1.48 -3.79 -9.71
C VAL A 155 1.24 -2.32 -10.05
N MET A 156 1.96 -1.85 -11.04
CA MET A 156 1.76 -0.54 -11.65
C MET A 156 0.68 -0.67 -12.74
N GLY A 157 -0.42 0.06 -12.57
CA GLY A 157 -1.63 -0.09 -13.34
C GLY A 157 -2.68 -0.96 -12.64
N GLY A 158 -3.78 -1.21 -13.31
CA GLY A 158 -4.92 -1.94 -12.79
C GLY A 158 -5.71 -2.66 -13.87
N PRO A 159 -6.91 -3.19 -13.54
CA PRO A 159 -7.72 -3.93 -14.50
C PRO A 159 -8.09 -3.14 -15.76
N ASP A 160 -8.33 -1.85 -15.64
CA ASP A 160 -8.65 -1.01 -16.82
C ASP A 160 -7.46 -0.91 -17.78
N GLU A 161 -6.26 -0.77 -17.24
CA GLU A 161 -5.03 -0.73 -18.04
C GLU A 161 -4.72 -2.10 -18.66
N TRP A 162 -4.92 -3.19 -17.89
CA TRP A 162 -4.85 -4.56 -18.39
C TRP A 162 -5.80 -4.76 -19.59
N ALA A 163 -7.06 -4.34 -19.47
CA ALA A 163 -8.04 -4.42 -20.54
C ALA A 163 -7.68 -3.54 -21.74
N GLY A 164 -7.15 -2.34 -21.50
CA GLY A 164 -6.67 -1.42 -22.54
C GLY A 164 -5.54 -2.01 -23.40
N HIS A 165 -4.80 -2.98 -22.87
CA HIS A 165 -3.77 -3.74 -23.58
C HIS A 165 -4.27 -5.08 -24.16
N GLY A 166 -5.59 -5.30 -24.24
CA GLY A 166 -6.20 -6.48 -24.81
C GLY A 166 -6.38 -7.65 -23.83
N GLY A 167 -6.11 -7.47 -22.56
CA GLY A 167 -6.41 -8.44 -21.51
C GLY A 167 -7.92 -8.57 -21.29
N ARG A 168 -8.41 -9.78 -21.09
CA ARG A 168 -9.82 -10.02 -20.73
C ARG A 168 -10.01 -9.78 -19.24
N LEU A 169 -11.16 -9.24 -18.85
CA LEU A 169 -11.60 -9.18 -17.47
C LEU A 169 -12.67 -10.25 -17.20
N GLU A 170 -12.68 -10.74 -15.97
CA GLU A 170 -13.75 -11.55 -15.43
C GLU A 170 -14.63 -10.71 -14.51
N THR A 171 -15.91 -11.07 -14.39
CA THR A 171 -16.88 -10.43 -13.49
C THR A 171 -17.40 -11.47 -12.51
N ARG A 172 -17.67 -11.06 -11.30
CA ARG A 172 -18.32 -11.90 -10.28
C ARG A 172 -19.74 -11.39 -10.01
N ARG A 173 -20.73 -12.25 -10.14
CA ARG A 173 -22.14 -11.95 -9.82
C ARG A 173 -22.43 -12.25 -8.35
#